data_5449f32e8eec96c9d2df82cc071152e4
#
_entry.id   5449f32e8eec96c9d2df82cc071152e4
#
_cell.length_a   1.000
_cell.length_b   1.000
_cell.length_c   1.000
_cell.angle_alpha   90.00
_cell.angle_beta   90.00
_cell.angle_gamma   90.00
#
_symmetry.space_group_name_H-M   'P 1'
#
loop_
_entity.id
_entity.type
_entity.pdbx_description
1 polymer ?
#
loop_
_entity_poly.entity_id
_entity_poly.type
_entity_poly.pdbx_seq_one_letter_code
_entity_poly.pdbx_strand_id
1 'polypeptide(L)'
;KDGNTIAIIDWQMWAAGPASNEFSQLWFNSYSLESGMIFKLEELTHIYYDSLTNNNSEIKNTYPFEQLLEDTKLIFINMWIQYIGFTLGSIDGYKDPELKKSKDNWREMMKRNMETVHYSGCLESFEKFISKAKL
;
A
#
# COMPACT_ATOMS: atom_id res chain seq x y z
N LYS A 1 -2.95 -7.89 -29.45
CA LYS A 1 -2.99 -7.32 -28.09
C LYS A 1 -1.55 -7.27 -27.61
N ASP A 2 -1.08 -6.11 -27.26
CA ASP A 2 0.32 -5.79 -26.98
C ASP A 2 0.75 -6.02 -25.52
N GLY A 3 -0.11 -6.65 -24.69
CA GLY A 3 0.18 -6.94 -23.27
C GLY A 3 0.12 -5.74 -22.35
N ASN A 4 -0.23 -4.56 -22.85
CA ASN A 4 -0.37 -3.35 -22.04
C ASN A 4 -1.68 -3.37 -21.24
N THR A 5 -1.81 -2.47 -20.28
CA THR A 5 -3.01 -2.31 -19.47
C THR A 5 -4.25 -2.16 -20.34
N ILE A 6 -5.24 -2.98 -20.10
CA ILE A 6 -6.46 -3.08 -20.90
C ILE A 6 -7.65 -2.41 -20.24
N ALA A 7 -7.69 -2.35 -18.93
CA ALA A 7 -8.75 -1.70 -18.17
C ALA A 7 -8.32 -1.39 -16.73
N ILE A 8 -8.94 -0.37 -16.15
CA ILE A 8 -8.98 -0.13 -14.71
C ILE A 8 -10.39 -0.48 -14.26
N ILE A 9 -10.49 -1.34 -13.27
CA ILE A 9 -11.76 -1.85 -12.73
C ILE A 9 -11.88 -1.51 -11.25
N ASP A 10 -13.06 -1.73 -10.67
CA ASP A 10 -13.32 -1.58 -9.24
C ASP A 10 -13.32 -0.13 -8.74
N TRP A 11 -14.12 0.71 -9.41
CA TRP A 11 -14.24 2.13 -9.11
C TRP A 11 -15.11 2.47 -7.88
N GLN A 12 -15.77 1.49 -7.26
CA GLN A 12 -16.71 1.73 -6.16
C GLN A 12 -16.08 2.33 -4.91
N MET A 13 -14.76 2.16 -4.76
CA MET A 13 -13.99 2.75 -3.65
C MET A 13 -13.27 4.05 -4.04
N TRP A 14 -13.57 4.57 -5.23
CA TRP A 14 -12.91 5.78 -5.71
C TRP A 14 -13.34 7.01 -4.89
N ALA A 15 -12.35 7.74 -4.41
CA ALA A 15 -12.53 8.98 -3.67
C ALA A 15 -11.37 9.94 -3.95
N ALA A 16 -11.62 11.24 -3.78
CA ALA A 16 -10.53 12.20 -3.74
C ALA A 16 -9.68 11.96 -2.48
N GLY A 17 -8.38 11.83 -2.65
CA GLY A 17 -7.47 11.55 -1.55
C GLY A 17 -6.00 11.80 -1.94
N PRO A 18 -5.07 11.63 -1.00
CA PRO A 18 -3.65 11.78 -1.29
C PRO A 18 -3.17 10.71 -2.27
N ALA A 19 -2.25 11.08 -3.16
CA ALA A 19 -1.65 10.20 -4.15
C ALA A 19 -1.00 8.94 -3.53
N SER A 20 -0.45 9.08 -2.33
CA SER A 20 0.09 7.98 -1.52
C SER A 20 -0.92 6.88 -1.22
N ASN A 21 -2.20 7.20 -1.07
CA ASN A 21 -3.24 6.21 -0.80
C ASN A 21 -3.47 5.29 -2.01
N GLU A 22 -3.58 5.87 -3.21
CA GLU A 22 -3.74 5.11 -4.44
C GLU A 22 -2.55 4.18 -4.69
N PHE A 23 -1.33 4.72 -4.58
CA PHE A 23 -0.11 3.95 -4.75
C PHE A 23 -0.01 2.81 -3.74
N SER A 24 -0.32 3.07 -2.47
CA SER A 24 -0.28 2.06 -1.41
C SER A 24 -1.30 0.95 -1.65
N GLN A 25 -2.51 1.27 -2.09
CA GLN A 25 -3.53 0.28 -2.43
C GLN A 25 -3.09 -0.62 -3.58
N LEU A 26 -2.54 -0.04 -4.65
CA LEU A 26 -1.99 -0.79 -5.77
C LEU A 26 -0.87 -1.73 -5.30
N TRP A 27 0.03 -1.23 -4.46
CA TRP A 27 1.12 -2.00 -3.89
C TRP A 27 0.61 -3.20 -3.10
N PHE A 28 -0.24 -2.97 -2.10
CA PHE A 28 -0.72 -4.02 -1.20
C PHE A 28 -1.50 -5.13 -1.92
N ASN A 29 -2.23 -4.79 -2.97
CA ASN A 29 -3.07 -5.74 -3.69
C ASN A 29 -2.37 -6.49 -4.83
N SER A 30 -1.28 -5.93 -5.38
CA SER A 30 -0.69 -6.42 -6.63
C SER A 30 0.67 -7.08 -6.47
N TYR A 31 1.30 -6.93 -5.32
CA TYR A 31 2.69 -7.31 -5.11
C TYR A 31 2.83 -8.76 -4.62
N SER A 32 3.85 -9.47 -5.12
CA SER A 32 4.23 -10.82 -4.69
C SER A 32 5.55 -10.80 -3.91
N LEU A 33 5.63 -11.55 -2.81
CA LEU A 33 6.87 -11.71 -2.03
C LEU A 33 8.04 -12.19 -2.87
N GLU A 34 7.76 -13.08 -3.82
CA GLU A 34 8.77 -13.67 -4.71
C GLU A 34 9.37 -12.65 -5.70
N SER A 35 8.67 -11.55 -5.93
CA SER A 35 9.13 -10.51 -6.87
C SER A 35 10.30 -9.66 -6.35
N GLY A 36 10.63 -9.72 -5.07
CA GLY A 36 11.62 -8.86 -4.42
C GLY A 36 11.26 -7.37 -4.41
N MET A 37 10.03 -7.03 -4.75
CA MET A 37 9.57 -5.65 -4.85
C MET A 37 9.60 -4.92 -3.51
N ILE A 38 9.55 -5.64 -2.39
CA ILE A 38 9.60 -5.07 -1.05
C ILE A 38 10.82 -4.15 -0.84
N PHE A 39 11.94 -4.47 -1.49
CA PHE A 39 13.16 -3.66 -1.42
C PHE A 39 13.20 -2.52 -2.44
N LYS A 40 12.14 -2.35 -3.23
CA LYS A 40 12.03 -1.36 -4.31
C LYS A 40 10.99 -0.27 -4.04
N LEU A 41 10.54 -0.13 -2.79
CA LEU A 41 9.51 0.84 -2.46
C LEU A 41 9.89 2.25 -2.94
N GLU A 42 11.08 2.70 -2.62
CA GLU A 42 11.55 4.04 -3.00
C GLU A 42 11.66 4.18 -4.53
N GLU A 43 12.25 3.20 -5.22
CA GLU A 43 12.37 3.17 -6.69
C GLU A 43 10.99 3.28 -7.36
N LEU A 44 10.03 2.48 -6.91
CA LEU A 44 8.70 2.45 -7.51
C LEU A 44 7.87 3.68 -7.14
N THR A 45 8.06 4.22 -5.93
CA THR A 45 7.46 5.50 -5.54
C THR A 45 8.01 6.64 -6.41
N HIS A 46 9.30 6.61 -6.78
CA HIS A 46 9.89 7.56 -7.71
C HIS A 46 9.24 7.50 -9.10
N ILE A 47 9.08 6.29 -9.65
CA ILE A 47 8.43 6.10 -10.96
C ILE A 47 7.00 6.65 -10.93
N TYR A 48 6.27 6.38 -9.85
CA TYR A 48 4.92 6.91 -9.67
C TYR A 48 4.92 8.44 -9.57
N TYR A 49 5.82 9.00 -8.77
CA TYR A 49 5.97 10.45 -8.60
C TYR A 49 6.31 11.17 -9.89
N ASP A 50 7.22 10.62 -10.68
CA ASP A 50 7.56 11.16 -12.00
C ASP A 50 6.36 11.17 -12.93
N SER A 51 5.55 10.12 -12.91
CA SER A 51 4.31 10.07 -13.69
C SER A 51 3.30 11.13 -13.27
N LEU A 52 3.15 11.39 -11.97
CA LEU A 52 2.29 12.44 -11.42
C LEU A 52 2.77 13.84 -11.84
N THR A 53 4.08 14.07 -11.81
CA THR A 53 4.66 15.40 -11.98
C THR A 53 4.98 15.76 -13.43
N ASN A 54 5.10 14.78 -14.32
CA ASN A 54 5.34 15.01 -15.76
C ASN A 54 4.25 15.84 -16.42
N ASN A 55 3.01 15.70 -15.98
CA ASN A 55 1.86 16.44 -16.51
C ASN A 55 1.50 17.67 -15.67
N ASN A 56 2.11 17.86 -14.50
CA ASN A 56 1.82 18.99 -13.61
C ASN A 56 3.04 19.31 -12.72
N SER A 57 3.86 20.22 -13.19
CA SER A 57 5.08 20.64 -12.47
C SER A 57 4.81 21.38 -11.14
N GLU A 58 3.60 21.92 -10.93
CA GLU A 58 3.24 22.58 -9.68
C GLU A 58 3.20 21.58 -8.51
N ILE A 59 2.94 20.31 -8.78
CA ILE A 59 2.96 19.25 -7.77
C ILE A 59 4.34 19.17 -7.10
N LYS A 60 5.44 19.34 -7.85
CA LYS A 60 6.81 19.30 -7.30
C LYS A 60 7.04 20.33 -6.20
N ASN A 61 6.39 21.47 -6.29
CA ASN A 61 6.55 22.58 -5.35
C ASN A 61 5.66 22.42 -4.12
N THR A 62 4.47 21.82 -4.29
CA THR A 62 3.46 21.72 -3.24
C THR A 62 3.48 20.36 -2.51
N TYR A 63 3.97 19.32 -3.18
CA TYR A 63 4.03 17.96 -2.67
C TYR A 63 5.32 17.28 -3.13
N PRO A 64 6.45 17.50 -2.43
CA PRO A 64 7.74 16.94 -2.83
C PRO A 64 7.78 15.42 -2.66
N PHE A 65 8.72 14.78 -3.37
CA PHE A 65 8.89 13.32 -3.36
C PHE A 65 9.03 12.74 -1.96
N GLU A 66 9.82 13.39 -1.12
CA GLU A 66 10.06 12.95 0.26
C GLU A 66 8.75 12.89 1.07
N GLN A 67 7.84 13.83 0.82
CA GLN A 67 6.53 13.83 1.45
C GLN A 67 5.67 12.67 0.95
N LEU A 68 5.65 12.40 -0.36
CA LEU A 68 4.95 11.25 -0.92
C LEU A 68 5.46 9.93 -0.32
N LEU A 69 6.78 9.79 -0.20
CA LEU A 69 7.40 8.58 0.34
C LEU A 69 7.05 8.38 1.83
N GLU A 70 7.12 9.43 2.64
CA GLU A 70 6.74 9.37 4.05
C GLU A 70 5.24 9.08 4.23
N ASP A 71 4.38 9.74 3.47
CA ASP A 71 2.94 9.48 3.51
C ASP A 71 2.60 8.04 3.08
N THR A 72 3.30 7.51 2.08
CA THR A 72 3.16 6.12 1.63
C THR A 72 3.48 5.14 2.76
N LYS A 73 4.58 5.37 3.47
CA LYS A 73 4.98 4.53 4.62
C LYS A 73 3.95 4.57 5.76
N LEU A 74 3.42 5.74 6.07
CA LEU A 74 2.39 5.89 7.10
C LEU A 74 1.07 5.22 6.69
N ILE A 75 0.69 5.33 5.42
CA ILE A 75 -0.50 4.65 4.90
C ILE A 75 -0.33 3.14 4.92
N PHE A 76 0.85 2.61 4.65
CA PHE A 76 1.13 1.18 4.77
C PHE A 76 0.82 0.64 6.17
N ILE A 77 1.22 1.35 7.23
CA ILE A 77 0.88 0.97 8.60
C ILE A 77 -0.62 1.01 8.84
N ASN A 78 -1.29 2.07 8.41
CA ASN A 78 -2.73 2.19 8.53
C ASN A 78 -3.46 1.05 7.81
N MET A 79 -3.08 0.75 6.58
CA MET A 79 -3.65 -0.35 5.81
C MET A 79 -3.39 -1.70 6.49
N TRP A 80 -2.19 -1.93 7.00
CA TRP A 80 -1.86 -3.15 7.71
C TRP A 80 -2.76 -3.35 8.94
N ILE A 81 -2.98 -2.32 9.75
CA ILE A 81 -3.89 -2.35 10.90
C ILE A 81 -5.33 -2.67 10.45
N GLN A 82 -5.80 -2.04 9.38
CA GLN A 82 -7.13 -2.29 8.83
C GLN A 82 -7.28 -3.74 8.34
N TYR A 83 -6.28 -4.27 7.64
CA TYR A 83 -6.29 -5.65 7.15
C TYR A 83 -6.23 -6.66 8.28
N ILE A 84 -5.49 -6.39 9.38
CA ILE A 84 -5.53 -7.23 10.59
C ILE A 84 -6.96 -7.28 11.14
N GLY A 85 -7.58 -6.13 11.35
CA GLY A 85 -8.95 -6.06 11.88
C GLY A 85 -9.95 -6.81 11.00
N PHE A 86 -9.87 -6.61 9.68
CA PHE A 86 -10.73 -7.31 8.72
C PHE A 86 -10.49 -8.82 8.72
N THR A 87 -9.23 -9.25 8.73
CA THR A 87 -8.85 -10.67 8.70
C THR A 87 -9.30 -11.37 9.97
N LEU A 88 -9.07 -10.79 11.14
CA LEU A 88 -9.49 -11.38 12.42
C LEU A 88 -11.02 -11.48 12.50
N GLY A 89 -11.74 -10.45 12.08
CA GLY A 89 -13.21 -10.47 12.02
C GLY A 89 -13.78 -11.49 11.04
N SER A 90 -13.06 -11.80 9.97
CA SER A 90 -13.53 -12.71 8.91
C SER A 90 -13.16 -14.18 9.17
N ILE A 91 -12.03 -14.46 9.83
CA ILE A 91 -11.50 -15.83 9.98
C ILE A 91 -12.38 -16.70 10.87
N ASP A 92 -12.97 -16.14 11.93
CA ASP A 92 -13.76 -16.93 12.90
C ASP A 92 -15.19 -17.25 12.40
N GLY A 93 -15.66 -16.55 11.38
CA GLY A 93 -17.02 -16.71 10.85
C GLY A 93 -17.23 -17.84 9.83
N TYR A 94 -16.18 -18.37 9.23
CA TYR A 94 -16.31 -19.24 8.06
C TYR A 94 -16.00 -20.70 8.36
N LYS A 95 -17.07 -21.52 8.45
CA LYS A 95 -16.99 -22.99 8.52
C LYS A 95 -16.91 -23.66 7.15
N ASP A 96 -17.04 -22.93 6.06
CA ASP A 96 -17.11 -23.44 4.70
C ASP A 96 -15.74 -23.82 4.14
N PRO A 97 -15.56 -25.04 3.61
CA PRO A 97 -14.30 -25.49 3.00
C PRO A 97 -13.87 -24.69 1.77
N GLU A 98 -14.80 -24.16 0.97
CA GLU A 98 -14.47 -23.33 -0.19
C GLU A 98 -13.81 -22.02 0.23
N LEU A 99 -14.13 -21.54 1.42
CA LEU A 99 -13.50 -20.34 2.00
C LEU A 99 -12.12 -20.63 2.57
N LYS A 100 -11.70 -21.89 2.68
CA LYS A 100 -10.34 -22.23 3.15
C LYS A 100 -9.25 -21.64 2.23
N LYS A 101 -9.44 -21.75 0.91
CA LYS A 101 -8.51 -21.17 -0.07
C LYS A 101 -8.46 -19.64 0.04
N SER A 102 -9.59 -19.02 0.30
CA SER A 102 -9.67 -17.58 0.57
C SER A 102 -8.91 -17.22 1.83
N LYS A 103 -9.03 -17.99 2.91
CA LYS A 103 -8.27 -17.78 4.16
C LYS A 103 -6.76 -17.88 3.97
N ASP A 104 -6.31 -18.84 3.18
CA ASP A 104 -4.89 -19.01 2.91
C ASP A 104 -4.35 -17.82 2.10
N ASN A 105 -5.09 -17.35 1.11
CA ASN A 105 -4.76 -16.13 0.36
C ASN A 105 -4.69 -14.89 1.28
N TRP A 106 -5.63 -14.75 2.22
CA TRP A 106 -5.62 -13.65 3.19
C TRP A 106 -4.42 -13.72 4.13
N ARG A 107 -4.05 -14.91 4.60
CA ARG A 107 -2.85 -15.10 5.43
C ARG A 107 -1.58 -14.72 4.69
N GLU A 108 -1.44 -15.13 3.44
CA GLU A 108 -0.30 -14.77 2.60
C GLU A 108 -0.24 -13.26 2.35
N MET A 109 -1.38 -12.62 2.10
CA MET A 109 -1.47 -11.18 1.96
C MET A 109 -1.07 -10.47 3.25
N MET A 110 -1.53 -10.94 4.42
CA MET A 110 -1.18 -10.40 5.72
C MET A 110 0.32 -10.51 6.00
N LYS A 111 0.91 -11.68 5.73
CA LYS A 111 2.34 -11.91 5.88
C LYS A 111 3.13 -10.92 5.02
N ARG A 112 2.77 -10.81 3.74
CA ARG A 112 3.37 -9.90 2.78
C ARG A 112 3.31 -8.45 3.23
N ASN A 113 2.16 -8.01 3.72
CA ASN A 113 1.96 -6.64 4.21
C ASN A 113 2.78 -6.37 5.47
N MET A 114 2.88 -7.34 6.36
CA MET A 114 3.74 -7.27 7.55
C MET A 114 5.22 -7.13 7.16
N GLU A 115 5.68 -7.91 6.20
CA GLU A 115 7.05 -7.81 5.69
C GLU A 115 7.29 -6.46 5.02
N THR A 116 6.33 -5.93 4.25
CA THR A 116 6.42 -4.58 3.68
C THR A 116 6.60 -3.53 4.76
N VAL A 117 5.77 -3.53 5.80
CA VAL A 117 5.88 -2.59 6.93
C VAL A 117 7.22 -2.71 7.62
N HIS A 118 7.71 -3.92 7.82
CA HIS A 118 8.98 -4.18 8.52
C HIS A 118 10.20 -3.71 7.70
N TYR A 119 10.26 -4.06 6.41
CA TYR A 119 11.46 -3.83 5.61
C TYR A 119 11.50 -2.49 4.88
N SER A 120 10.40 -1.76 4.79
CA SER A 120 10.32 -0.50 4.04
C SER A 120 10.54 0.76 4.90
N GLY A 121 10.99 0.62 6.15
CA GLY A 121 11.20 1.76 7.05
C GLY A 121 9.91 2.44 7.50
N CYS A 122 8.78 1.72 7.46
CA CYS A 122 7.49 2.27 7.86
C CYS A 122 7.41 2.51 9.37
N LEU A 123 7.99 1.62 10.17
CA LEU A 123 7.98 1.75 11.63
C LEU A 123 8.76 2.99 12.09
N GLU A 124 9.91 3.26 11.50
CA GLU A 124 10.71 4.44 11.78
C GLU A 124 9.97 5.74 11.40
N SER A 125 9.24 5.74 10.28
CA SER A 125 8.41 6.87 9.88
C SER A 125 7.24 7.09 10.85
N PHE A 126 6.64 6.02 11.35
CA PHE A 126 5.57 6.09 12.33
C PHE A 126 6.07 6.59 13.70
N GLU A 127 7.21 6.13 14.17
CA GLU A 127 7.85 6.62 15.41
C GLU A 127 8.15 8.13 15.32
N LYS A 128 8.68 8.59 14.19
CA LYS A 128 8.89 10.02 13.94
C LYS A 128 7.59 10.80 13.95
N PHE A 129 6.54 10.26 13.35
CA PHE A 129 5.22 10.89 13.32
C PHE A 129 4.65 11.06 14.74
N ILE A 130 4.65 10.00 15.56
CA ILE A 130 4.18 10.05 16.96
C ILE A 130 5.00 11.04 17.78
N SER A 131 6.31 11.03 17.62
CA SER A 131 7.20 11.94 18.35
C SER A 131 6.92 13.41 18.03
N LYS A 132 6.59 13.73 16.78
CA LYS A 132 6.19 15.08 16.34
C LYS A 132 4.80 15.47 16.85
N ALA A 133 3.88 14.51 16.92
CA ALA A 133 2.53 14.74 17.40
C ALA A 133 2.45 14.97 18.93
N LYS A 134 3.55 14.77 19.66
CA LYS A 134 3.61 14.88 21.13
C LYS A 134 2.55 14.01 21.85
N LEU A 135 2.24 12.84 21.27
CA LEU A 135 1.39 11.82 21.85
C LEU A 135 2.18 10.94 22.81
#